data_2d5180b084ebf6010a4335796be8b67c
#
_entry.id   2d5180b084ebf6010a4335796be8b67c
#
_cell.length_a   1.000
_cell.length_b   1.000
_cell.length_c   1.000
_cell.angle_alpha   90.00
_cell.angle_beta   90.00
_cell.angle_gamma   90.00
#
_symmetry.space_group_name_H-M   'P 1'
#
loop_
_entity.id
_entity.type
_entity.pdbx_description
1 polymer ?
#
loop_
_entity_poly.entity_id
_entity_poly.type
_entity_poly.pdbx_seq_one_letter_code
_entity_poly.pdbx_strand_id
1 'polypeptide(L)'
;MKKWVKVALVCLLLLLFLVGGFFIGLKVKSRNPLMRAVTPIDKLKATLQMISENYVDSVDPDELVSDLIPMLIGQLDPHSTYLTAEQRQAEQESLDGYFYGIGITFNTIIDTAVIIQTIPNGPSDIAGLKAGDRIVTVDGRDITGQSLTPDSVRSLLKGQDGTIVTLGIRPYNSKTLSEVKVKRGVVNTNTVDAALMVNDSLGFIRISSFGMSTYDDFMQAVAKLRNEGAKGLILDLRDNPGGLMQAALSIANEVLPRKSLIIYTDGAHQDRSDIYSDGTGTLIDFPVYVLINELSASSSEIVSGAIQDNDAGIIIGRRSFGKGLVQKPFEYYDGSSVHLTIARYHTASGRSIQREYQLGGDEEYAHDWIDRVLGGEMFSADSIKIKRDLVYHTKAGREVSGGGGIMPDKFVARDTIGMNSYYAEVLNRGYLHQFAFVYADRHRDLLKRLEDTEHIYSFLDNQGLVWQLATFAQSKGLPRRSFLISQAEVPLNNILYPLIVDYLYGQKEAWRVRCYSDSMVKQASELFSQGIYSPLALPSPTTSLIEMSDSTDGEEGDSDDN
;
A
#
# COMPACT_ATOMS: atom_id res chain seq x y z
N MET A 1 39.14 -78.87 -32.56
CA MET A 1 38.12 -77.77 -32.73
C MET A 1 38.08 -77.37 -34.21
N LYS A 2 36.93 -77.54 -34.87
CA LYS A 2 36.78 -77.19 -36.30
C LYS A 2 37.03 -75.71 -36.53
N LYS A 3 37.76 -75.29 -37.60
CA LYS A 3 38.11 -73.89 -37.95
C LYS A 3 36.95 -72.92 -37.78
N TRP A 4 35.74 -73.35 -38.09
CA TRP A 4 34.50 -72.53 -37.98
C TRP A 4 34.14 -72.12 -36.54
N VAL A 5 34.44 -72.98 -35.55
CA VAL A 5 34.18 -72.64 -34.13
C VAL A 5 35.11 -71.55 -33.63
N LYS A 6 36.36 -71.54 -34.09
CA LYS A 6 37.32 -70.46 -33.75
C LYS A 6 36.89 -69.11 -34.35
N VAL A 7 36.41 -69.15 -35.62
CA VAL A 7 35.91 -67.93 -36.29
C VAL A 7 34.66 -67.39 -35.58
N ALA A 8 33.70 -68.26 -35.24
CA ALA A 8 32.51 -67.88 -34.50
C ALA A 8 32.82 -67.28 -33.10
N LEU A 9 33.82 -67.83 -32.41
CA LEU A 9 34.24 -67.31 -31.10
C LEU A 9 34.90 -65.93 -31.20
N VAL A 10 35.71 -65.69 -32.24
CA VAL A 10 36.30 -64.38 -32.51
C VAL A 10 35.26 -63.34 -32.91
N CYS A 11 34.28 -63.73 -33.72
CA CYS A 11 33.18 -62.81 -34.08
C CYS A 11 32.31 -62.47 -32.85
N LEU A 12 32.05 -63.41 -31.96
CA LEU A 12 31.32 -63.19 -30.71
C LEU A 12 32.07 -62.25 -29.75
N LEU A 13 33.40 -62.41 -29.64
CA LEU A 13 34.24 -61.53 -28.84
C LEU A 13 34.26 -60.09 -29.41
N LEU A 14 34.38 -59.95 -30.71
CA LEU A 14 34.32 -58.62 -31.38
C LEU A 14 32.97 -57.97 -31.18
N LEU A 15 31.87 -58.71 -31.24
CA LEU A 15 30.53 -58.22 -30.99
C LEU A 15 30.38 -57.74 -29.53
N LEU A 16 30.90 -58.50 -28.56
CA LEU A 16 30.91 -58.14 -27.14
C LEU A 16 31.74 -56.89 -26.89
N PHE A 17 32.90 -56.73 -27.56
CA PHE A 17 33.70 -55.47 -27.48
C PHE A 17 32.98 -54.28 -28.11
N LEU A 18 32.27 -54.46 -29.24
CA LEU A 18 31.46 -53.42 -29.87
C LEU A 18 30.29 -53.01 -28.99
N VAL A 19 29.56 -53.97 -28.41
CA VAL A 19 28.43 -53.69 -27.51
C VAL A 19 28.95 -53.08 -26.23
N GLY A 20 30.02 -53.61 -25.64
CA GLY A 20 30.66 -53.02 -24.46
C GLY A 20 31.16 -51.59 -24.70
N GLY A 21 31.84 -51.35 -25.84
CA GLY A 21 32.29 -50.02 -26.25
C GLY A 21 31.13 -49.05 -26.47
N PHE A 22 30.02 -49.53 -27.04
CA PHE A 22 28.83 -48.71 -27.24
C PHE A 22 28.18 -48.31 -25.87
N PHE A 23 28.06 -49.25 -24.92
CA PHE A 23 27.55 -48.92 -23.59
C PHE A 23 28.49 -48.03 -22.76
N ILE A 24 29.82 -48.23 -22.91
CA ILE A 24 30.82 -47.34 -22.30
C ILE A 24 30.73 -45.96 -22.96
N GLY A 25 30.62 -45.88 -24.27
CA GLY A 25 30.45 -44.60 -25.03
C GLY A 25 29.18 -43.85 -24.63
N LEU A 26 28.07 -44.55 -24.41
CA LEU A 26 26.83 -43.95 -23.91
C LEU A 26 27.01 -43.41 -22.47
N LYS A 27 27.72 -44.17 -21.63
CA LYS A 27 27.98 -43.79 -20.22
C LYS A 27 28.97 -42.62 -20.11
N VAL A 28 29.98 -42.57 -20.99
CA VAL A 28 30.93 -41.46 -21.07
C VAL A 28 30.27 -40.20 -21.66
N LYS A 29 29.41 -40.40 -22.71
CA LYS A 29 28.67 -39.29 -23.33
C LYS A 29 27.63 -38.68 -22.38
N SER A 30 27.17 -39.45 -21.34
CA SER A 30 26.24 -38.93 -20.33
C SER A 30 26.94 -38.17 -19.19
N ARG A 31 28.27 -38.27 -19.06
CA ARG A 31 29.05 -37.71 -17.94
C ARG A 31 29.49 -36.25 -18.13
N ASN A 32 29.29 -35.64 -19.29
CA ASN A 32 29.70 -34.25 -19.53
C ASN A 32 28.52 -33.41 -20.07
N PRO A 33 27.63 -32.91 -19.20
CA PRO A 33 26.48 -32.14 -19.60
C PRO A 33 26.85 -30.86 -20.37
N LEU A 34 28.05 -30.32 -20.15
CA LEU A 34 28.57 -29.13 -20.83
C LEU A 34 28.74 -29.33 -22.35
N MET A 35 29.13 -30.55 -22.79
CA MET A 35 29.29 -30.85 -24.24
C MET A 35 27.96 -30.99 -25.02
N ARG A 36 26.84 -31.05 -24.32
CA ARG A 36 25.48 -31.13 -24.89
C ARG A 36 24.70 -29.83 -24.82
N ALA A 37 25.20 -28.85 -24.09
CA ALA A 37 24.51 -27.58 -23.87
C ALA A 37 24.60 -26.73 -25.15
N VAL A 38 23.61 -26.85 -26.04
CA VAL A 38 23.53 -26.13 -27.31
C VAL A 38 22.79 -24.82 -27.18
N THR A 39 21.75 -24.80 -26.35
CA THR A 39 20.95 -23.58 -26.09
C THR A 39 21.37 -22.88 -24.77
N PRO A 40 21.10 -21.58 -24.62
CA PRO A 40 21.33 -20.89 -23.33
C PRO A 40 20.68 -21.58 -22.13
N ILE A 41 19.48 -22.14 -22.31
CA ILE A 41 18.77 -22.89 -21.25
C ILE A 41 19.51 -24.17 -20.88
N ASP A 42 20.04 -24.90 -21.88
CA ASP A 42 20.84 -26.10 -21.60
C ASP A 42 22.12 -25.76 -20.86
N LYS A 43 22.75 -24.60 -21.19
CA LYS A 43 23.96 -24.12 -20.49
C LYS A 43 23.64 -23.81 -19.02
N LEU A 44 22.52 -23.15 -18.73
CA LEU A 44 22.09 -22.86 -17.36
C LEU A 44 21.91 -24.15 -16.55
N LYS A 45 21.18 -25.13 -17.08
CA LYS A 45 20.98 -26.45 -16.44
C LYS A 45 22.31 -27.16 -16.21
N ALA A 46 23.19 -27.18 -17.21
CA ALA A 46 24.52 -27.81 -17.11
C ALA A 46 25.40 -27.11 -16.09
N THR A 47 25.30 -25.77 -15.97
CA THR A 47 26.06 -25.00 -14.97
C THR A 47 25.60 -25.31 -13.55
N LEU A 48 24.28 -25.36 -13.29
CA LEU A 48 23.75 -25.75 -11.99
C LEU A 48 24.20 -27.17 -11.59
N GLN A 49 24.14 -28.12 -12.52
CA GLN A 49 24.61 -29.47 -12.28
C GLN A 49 26.12 -29.51 -12.00
N MET A 50 26.92 -28.73 -12.74
CA MET A 50 28.36 -28.65 -12.54
C MET A 50 28.71 -28.05 -11.18
N ILE A 51 28.00 -27.03 -10.73
CA ILE A 51 28.16 -26.44 -9.39
C ILE A 51 27.85 -27.48 -8.31
N SER A 52 26.70 -28.14 -8.41
CA SER A 52 26.30 -29.16 -7.44
C SER A 52 27.26 -30.34 -7.34
N GLU A 53 27.92 -30.74 -8.46
CA GLU A 53 28.81 -31.89 -8.52
C GLU A 53 30.27 -31.57 -8.19
N ASN A 54 30.73 -30.31 -8.38
CA ASN A 54 32.17 -30.00 -8.37
C ASN A 54 32.55 -28.81 -7.50
N TYR A 55 31.59 -28.03 -6.97
CA TYR A 55 31.95 -26.89 -6.12
C TYR A 55 32.64 -27.36 -4.83
N VAL A 56 33.56 -26.57 -4.29
CA VAL A 56 34.41 -26.92 -3.13
C VAL A 56 33.59 -27.19 -1.86
N ASP A 57 32.50 -26.46 -1.68
CA ASP A 57 31.57 -26.65 -0.55
C ASP A 57 30.26 -27.28 -1.03
N SER A 58 29.52 -27.89 -0.08
CA SER A 58 28.19 -28.43 -0.39
C SER A 58 27.19 -27.29 -0.62
N VAL A 59 26.60 -27.22 -1.80
CA VAL A 59 25.60 -26.23 -2.19
C VAL A 59 24.30 -26.94 -2.55
N ASP A 60 23.19 -26.42 -2.06
CA ASP A 60 21.85 -26.88 -2.45
C ASP A 60 21.46 -26.22 -3.79
N PRO A 61 21.26 -27.01 -4.87
CA PRO A 61 20.84 -26.44 -6.14
C PRO A 61 19.48 -25.77 -6.11
N ASP A 62 18.56 -26.24 -5.25
CA ASP A 62 17.21 -25.70 -5.16
C ASP A 62 17.23 -24.29 -4.50
N GLU A 63 18.09 -24.09 -3.51
CA GLU A 63 18.35 -22.77 -2.90
C GLU A 63 18.93 -21.79 -3.92
N LEU A 64 19.95 -22.21 -4.69
CA LEU A 64 20.51 -21.39 -5.76
C LEU A 64 19.47 -21.00 -6.83
N VAL A 65 18.60 -21.91 -7.23
CA VAL A 65 17.56 -21.64 -8.22
C VAL A 65 16.52 -20.67 -7.64
N SER A 66 16.17 -20.83 -6.37
CA SER A 66 15.23 -19.92 -5.67
C SER A 66 15.74 -18.49 -5.64
N ASP A 67 17.07 -18.29 -5.52
CA ASP A 67 17.69 -16.97 -5.58
C ASP A 67 17.79 -16.39 -7.01
N LEU A 68 17.91 -17.27 -8.02
CA LEU A 68 18.02 -16.85 -9.42
C LEU A 68 16.68 -16.43 -10.04
N ILE A 69 15.56 -17.03 -9.62
CA ILE A 69 14.24 -16.74 -10.19
C ILE A 69 13.85 -15.25 -10.00
N PRO A 70 13.96 -14.65 -8.80
CA PRO A 70 13.72 -13.22 -8.61
C PRO A 70 14.59 -12.34 -9.51
N MET A 71 15.89 -12.68 -9.64
CA MET A 71 16.81 -11.95 -10.53
C MET A 71 16.41 -12.01 -11.99
N LEU A 72 15.93 -13.17 -12.46
CA LEU A 72 15.44 -13.34 -13.83
C LEU A 72 14.17 -12.51 -14.07
N ILE A 73 13.23 -12.54 -13.14
CA ILE A 73 11.97 -11.79 -13.21
C ILE A 73 12.23 -10.28 -13.19
N GLY A 74 13.16 -9.80 -12.35
CA GLY A 74 13.57 -8.39 -12.29
C GLY A 74 14.19 -7.85 -13.60
N GLN A 75 14.57 -8.71 -14.56
CA GLN A 75 15.01 -8.25 -15.88
C GLN A 75 13.84 -7.87 -16.81
N LEU A 76 12.58 -8.09 -16.42
CA LEU A 76 11.41 -7.82 -17.27
C LEU A 76 10.83 -6.42 -17.03
N ASP A 77 10.39 -6.17 -15.82
CA ASP A 77 9.79 -4.92 -15.40
C ASP A 77 9.86 -4.78 -13.87
N PRO A 78 9.74 -3.56 -13.31
CA PRO A 78 9.90 -3.33 -11.87
C PRO A 78 8.72 -3.83 -11.00
N HIS A 79 7.74 -4.50 -11.59
CA HIS A 79 6.54 -4.95 -10.88
C HIS A 79 6.32 -6.45 -10.93
N SER A 80 6.86 -7.14 -11.96
CA SER A 80 6.85 -8.60 -11.99
C SER A 80 7.71 -9.13 -10.83
N THR A 81 7.17 -10.08 -10.05
CA THR A 81 7.85 -10.56 -8.83
C THR A 81 7.65 -12.06 -8.63
N TYR A 82 8.62 -12.68 -7.97
CA TYR A 82 8.50 -14.01 -7.44
C TYR A 82 8.15 -13.94 -5.95
N LEU A 83 7.19 -14.74 -5.54
CA LEU A 83 6.76 -14.87 -4.15
C LEU A 83 7.00 -16.30 -3.67
N THR A 84 7.63 -16.44 -2.51
CA THR A 84 7.69 -17.74 -1.82
C THR A 84 6.27 -18.17 -1.41
N ALA A 85 6.09 -19.45 -1.07
CA ALA A 85 4.80 -19.96 -0.61
C ALA A 85 4.25 -19.17 0.59
N GLU A 86 5.14 -18.78 1.50
CA GLU A 86 4.78 -17.98 2.69
C GLU A 86 4.34 -16.56 2.32
N GLN A 87 5.09 -15.89 1.44
CA GLN A 87 4.75 -14.54 0.95
C GLN A 87 3.43 -14.55 0.17
N ARG A 88 3.23 -15.58 -0.70
CA ARG A 88 1.98 -15.74 -1.44
C ARG A 88 0.79 -15.95 -0.50
N GLN A 89 0.95 -16.76 0.54
CA GLN A 89 -0.11 -16.95 1.52
C GLN A 89 -0.46 -15.64 2.24
N ALA A 90 0.54 -14.87 2.64
CA ALA A 90 0.32 -13.58 3.30
C ALA A 90 -0.40 -12.58 2.38
N GLU A 91 -0.02 -12.54 1.09
CA GLU A 91 -0.71 -11.71 0.09
C GLU A 91 -2.16 -12.18 -0.13
N GLN A 92 -2.37 -13.50 -0.27
CA GLN A 92 -3.72 -14.06 -0.44
C GLN A 92 -4.63 -13.73 0.75
N GLU A 93 -4.14 -13.86 1.99
CA GLU A 93 -4.88 -13.45 3.20
C GLU A 93 -5.26 -11.96 3.16
N SER A 94 -4.37 -11.11 2.62
CA SER A 94 -4.64 -9.68 2.45
C SER A 94 -5.73 -9.41 1.40
N LEU A 95 -5.71 -10.16 0.29
CA LEU A 95 -6.70 -10.02 -0.78
C LEU A 95 -8.06 -10.61 -0.39
N ASP A 96 -8.06 -11.76 0.30
CA ASP A 96 -9.28 -12.41 0.80
C ASP A 96 -9.99 -11.56 1.86
N GLY A 97 -9.25 -10.66 2.52
CA GLY A 97 -9.79 -9.80 3.56
C GLY A 97 -10.02 -10.51 4.90
N TYR A 98 -9.40 -11.66 5.13
CA TYR A 98 -9.40 -12.36 6.41
C TYR A 98 -8.15 -13.23 6.62
N PHE A 99 -7.86 -13.52 7.85
CA PHE A 99 -6.86 -14.51 8.25
C PHE A 99 -7.33 -15.28 9.49
N TYR A 100 -6.63 -16.35 9.84
CA TYR A 100 -6.91 -17.09 11.07
C TYR A 100 -6.00 -16.65 12.21
N GLY A 101 -6.60 -16.24 13.34
CA GLY A 101 -5.87 -15.72 14.49
C GLY A 101 -6.77 -15.44 15.68
N ILE A 102 -6.34 -14.57 16.57
CA ILE A 102 -7.07 -14.25 17.80
C ILE A 102 -7.94 -12.99 17.72
N GLY A 103 -7.82 -12.18 16.66
CA GLY A 103 -8.68 -11.00 16.46
C GLY A 103 -8.43 -9.86 17.43
N ILE A 104 -7.20 -9.33 17.43
CA ILE A 104 -6.82 -8.12 18.19
C ILE A 104 -6.04 -7.16 17.31
N THR A 105 -6.18 -5.87 17.63
CA THR A 105 -5.19 -4.84 17.28
C THR A 105 -4.29 -4.65 18.49
N PHE A 106 -2.98 -4.66 18.31
CA PHE A 106 -2.01 -4.54 19.39
C PHE A 106 -0.84 -3.64 19.00
N ASN A 107 -0.09 -3.22 20.02
CA ASN A 107 1.09 -2.39 19.87
C ASN A 107 2.24 -2.94 20.73
N THR A 108 3.50 -2.87 20.21
CA THR A 108 4.71 -3.36 20.88
C THR A 108 5.67 -2.21 21.24
N ILE A 109 5.15 -1.02 21.48
CA ILE A 109 5.94 0.24 21.53
C ILE A 109 6.98 0.29 22.67
N ILE A 110 6.74 -0.38 23.79
CA ILE A 110 7.66 -0.28 24.94
C ILE A 110 8.49 -1.57 25.09
N ASP A 111 7.86 -2.63 25.59
CA ASP A 111 8.53 -3.90 25.90
C ASP A 111 7.56 -5.09 25.94
N THR A 112 6.29 -4.85 25.68
CA THR A 112 5.22 -5.85 25.73
C THR A 112 4.18 -5.57 24.65
N ALA A 113 3.54 -6.63 24.12
CA ALA A 113 2.39 -6.47 23.25
C ALA A 113 1.17 -6.03 24.06
N VAL A 114 0.67 -4.82 23.80
CA VAL A 114 -0.52 -4.26 24.47
C VAL A 114 -1.71 -4.29 23.53
N ILE A 115 -2.83 -4.86 23.98
CA ILE A 115 -4.07 -4.90 23.22
C ILE A 115 -4.65 -3.48 23.14
N ILE A 116 -4.79 -2.97 21.93
CA ILE A 116 -5.46 -1.69 21.65
C ILE A 116 -6.96 -1.91 21.56
N GLN A 117 -7.36 -2.94 20.79
CA GLN A 117 -8.76 -3.27 20.54
C GLN A 117 -8.92 -4.77 20.27
N THR A 118 -10.03 -5.35 20.71
CA THR A 118 -10.53 -6.66 20.28
C THR A 118 -11.54 -6.46 19.15
N ILE A 119 -11.60 -7.40 18.21
CA ILE A 119 -12.67 -7.43 17.21
C ILE A 119 -13.96 -7.86 17.90
N PRO A 120 -15.05 -7.08 17.81
CA PRO A 120 -16.33 -7.43 18.43
C PRO A 120 -16.82 -8.81 17.97
N ASN A 121 -17.24 -9.64 18.94
CA ASN A 121 -17.61 -11.04 18.73
C ASN A 121 -16.52 -11.94 18.13
N GLY A 122 -15.28 -11.46 18.07
CA GLY A 122 -14.12 -12.25 17.62
C GLY A 122 -13.57 -13.15 18.73
N PRO A 123 -12.55 -14.00 18.39
CA PRO A 123 -11.97 -14.97 19.33
C PRO A 123 -11.51 -14.38 20.66
N SER A 124 -10.83 -13.23 20.62
CA SER A 124 -10.31 -12.55 21.81
C SER A 124 -11.40 -11.89 22.66
N ASP A 125 -12.41 -11.31 22.01
CA ASP A 125 -13.56 -10.72 22.71
C ASP A 125 -14.37 -11.80 23.46
N ILE A 126 -14.63 -12.94 22.80
CA ILE A 126 -15.26 -14.11 23.40
C ILE A 126 -14.44 -14.67 24.57
N ALA A 127 -13.10 -14.63 24.47
CA ALA A 127 -12.20 -15.06 25.55
C ALA A 127 -12.10 -14.05 26.70
N GLY A 128 -12.71 -12.86 26.57
CA GLY A 128 -12.78 -11.83 27.61
C GLY A 128 -11.55 -10.93 27.70
N LEU A 129 -10.69 -10.91 26.65
CA LEU A 129 -9.59 -9.94 26.55
C LEU A 129 -10.12 -8.53 26.35
N LYS A 130 -9.38 -7.54 26.85
CA LYS A 130 -9.79 -6.13 26.82
C LYS A 130 -8.67 -5.21 26.34
N ALA A 131 -9.08 -4.07 25.81
CA ALA A 131 -8.15 -2.99 25.50
C ALA A 131 -7.37 -2.55 26.75
N GLY A 132 -6.05 -2.45 26.61
CA GLY A 132 -5.11 -2.16 27.71
C GLY A 132 -4.47 -3.41 28.34
N ASP A 133 -4.98 -4.60 28.08
CA ASP A 133 -4.34 -5.85 28.53
C ASP A 133 -2.98 -6.04 27.83
N ARG A 134 -2.01 -6.56 28.59
CA ARG A 134 -0.64 -6.81 28.11
C ARG A 134 -0.41 -8.30 27.98
N ILE A 135 0.01 -8.73 26.77
CA ILE A 135 0.40 -10.11 26.50
C ILE A 135 1.87 -10.27 26.90
N VAL A 136 2.10 -11.08 27.92
CA VAL A 136 3.44 -11.33 28.48
C VAL A 136 4.02 -12.64 27.95
N THR A 137 3.17 -13.67 27.83
CA THR A 137 3.60 -14.97 27.29
C THR A 137 2.61 -15.49 26.25
N VAL A 138 3.12 -16.25 25.28
CA VAL A 138 2.35 -17.00 24.29
C VAL A 138 2.81 -18.45 24.34
N ASP A 139 1.89 -19.39 24.63
CA ASP A 139 2.14 -20.81 24.82
C ASP A 139 3.33 -21.09 25.78
N GLY A 140 3.41 -20.31 26.87
CA GLY A 140 4.45 -20.39 27.90
C GLY A 140 5.78 -19.71 27.54
N ARG A 141 5.95 -19.22 26.29
CA ARG A 141 7.12 -18.46 25.86
C ARG A 141 6.96 -17.00 26.24
N ASP A 142 7.95 -16.44 26.96
CA ASP A 142 8.03 -15.01 27.23
C ASP A 142 8.24 -14.23 25.93
N ILE A 143 7.38 -13.24 25.69
CA ILE A 143 7.43 -12.36 24.51
C ILE A 143 7.67 -10.91 24.91
N THR A 144 8.32 -10.67 26.05
CA THR A 144 8.66 -9.31 26.51
C THR A 144 10.08 -8.93 26.13
N GLY A 145 10.37 -7.64 26.09
CA GLY A 145 11.71 -7.08 25.89
C GLY A 145 11.86 -6.17 24.68
N GLN A 146 13.04 -5.56 24.56
CA GLN A 146 13.33 -4.54 23.52
C GLN A 146 13.46 -5.09 22.09
N SER A 147 13.63 -6.41 21.93
CA SER A 147 13.70 -7.07 20.62
C SER A 147 12.34 -7.51 20.08
N LEU A 148 11.25 -7.21 20.78
CA LEU A 148 9.92 -7.57 20.37
C LEU A 148 9.49 -6.77 19.14
N THR A 149 9.21 -7.47 18.02
CA THR A 149 8.69 -6.85 16.80
C THR A 149 7.20 -7.19 16.63
N PRO A 150 6.41 -6.31 16.00
CA PRO A 150 5.00 -6.61 15.70
C PRO A 150 4.84 -7.90 14.89
N ASP A 151 5.74 -8.20 13.97
CA ASP A 151 5.67 -9.39 13.12
C ASP A 151 5.96 -10.67 13.91
N SER A 152 6.92 -10.65 14.85
CA SER A 152 7.17 -11.78 15.73
C SER A 152 5.96 -12.11 16.63
N VAL A 153 5.27 -11.10 17.12
CA VAL A 153 4.03 -11.30 17.90
C VAL A 153 2.91 -11.81 16.99
N ARG A 154 2.75 -11.19 15.81
CA ARG A 154 1.71 -11.60 14.85
C ARG A 154 1.84 -13.06 14.44
N SER A 155 3.05 -13.54 14.15
CA SER A 155 3.30 -14.93 13.77
C SER A 155 2.93 -15.93 14.89
N LEU A 156 3.13 -15.57 16.16
CA LEU A 156 2.75 -16.41 17.30
C LEU A 156 1.22 -16.43 17.54
N LEU A 157 0.53 -15.33 17.25
CA LEU A 157 -0.91 -15.19 17.48
C LEU A 157 -1.75 -15.75 16.32
N LYS A 158 -1.24 -15.74 15.09
CA LYS A 158 -1.83 -16.43 13.93
C LYS A 158 -1.73 -17.95 14.09
N GLY A 159 -2.52 -18.69 13.33
CA GLY A 159 -2.45 -20.16 13.26
C GLY A 159 -3.73 -20.75 12.68
N GLN A 160 -3.79 -22.05 12.51
CA GLN A 160 -4.92 -22.74 11.90
C GLN A 160 -6.22 -22.52 12.68
N ASP A 161 -7.33 -22.45 11.94
CA ASP A 161 -8.67 -22.33 12.52
C ASP A 161 -8.93 -23.44 13.57
N GLY A 162 -9.59 -23.04 14.64
CA GLY A 162 -9.98 -23.95 15.73
C GLY A 162 -8.85 -24.35 16.69
N THR A 163 -7.57 -24.04 16.40
CA THR A 163 -6.46 -24.28 17.33
C THR A 163 -6.53 -23.32 18.52
N ILE A 164 -5.97 -23.75 19.66
CA ILE A 164 -5.97 -22.96 20.90
C ILE A 164 -4.57 -22.41 21.12
N VAL A 165 -4.49 -21.09 21.43
CA VAL A 165 -3.29 -20.46 21.95
C VAL A 165 -3.51 -20.06 23.40
N THR A 166 -2.51 -20.27 24.24
CA THR A 166 -2.55 -19.93 25.67
C THR A 166 -1.74 -18.65 25.87
N LEU A 167 -2.41 -17.60 26.37
CA LEU A 167 -1.82 -16.29 26.59
C LEU A 167 -1.64 -16.03 28.08
N GLY A 168 -0.43 -15.60 28.50
CA GLY A 168 -0.23 -15.00 29.82
C GLY A 168 -0.54 -13.52 29.74
N ILE A 169 -1.63 -13.12 30.36
CA ILE A 169 -2.17 -11.77 30.31
C ILE A 169 -1.96 -11.05 31.64
N ARG A 170 -1.44 -9.83 31.56
CA ARG A 170 -1.46 -8.88 32.65
C ARG A 170 -2.54 -7.82 32.35
N PRO A 171 -3.70 -7.90 33.03
CA PRO A 171 -4.80 -6.95 32.80
C PRO A 171 -4.38 -5.50 33.06
N TYR A 172 -5.05 -4.56 32.40
CA TYR A 172 -4.90 -3.12 32.68
C TYR A 172 -5.12 -2.84 34.15
N ASN A 173 -4.24 -2.05 34.75
CA ASN A 173 -4.25 -1.72 36.20
C ASN A 173 -4.07 -2.92 37.18
N SER A 174 -3.61 -4.08 36.69
CA SER A 174 -3.28 -5.23 37.54
C SER A 174 -1.79 -5.58 37.45
N LYS A 175 -1.25 -6.08 38.57
CA LYS A 175 0.09 -6.67 38.62
C LYS A 175 0.07 -8.20 38.49
N THR A 176 -1.12 -8.80 38.57
CA THR A 176 -1.30 -10.25 38.54
C THR A 176 -1.33 -10.76 37.11
N LEU A 177 -0.54 -11.77 36.85
CA LEU A 177 -0.59 -12.52 35.57
C LEU A 177 -1.72 -13.53 35.63
N SER A 178 -2.54 -13.61 34.58
CA SER A 178 -3.59 -14.61 34.40
C SER A 178 -3.40 -15.34 33.08
N GLU A 179 -3.77 -16.60 33.04
CA GLU A 179 -3.75 -17.40 31.80
C GLU A 179 -5.12 -17.34 31.14
N VAL A 180 -5.12 -17.02 29.83
CA VAL A 180 -6.33 -16.97 29.01
C VAL A 180 -6.11 -17.85 27.78
N LYS A 181 -7.04 -18.79 27.54
CA LYS A 181 -7.05 -19.63 26.35
C LYS A 181 -7.94 -19.03 25.30
N VAL A 182 -7.37 -18.76 24.13
CA VAL A 182 -8.08 -18.20 22.98
C VAL A 182 -8.13 -19.24 21.87
N LYS A 183 -9.33 -19.61 21.42
CA LYS A 183 -9.51 -20.44 20.24
C LYS A 183 -9.38 -19.58 19.01
N ARG A 184 -8.38 -19.85 18.15
CA ARG A 184 -8.20 -19.11 16.89
C ARG A 184 -9.41 -19.29 15.97
N GLY A 185 -9.77 -18.27 15.25
CA GLY A 185 -10.87 -18.26 14.30
C GLY A 185 -10.64 -17.23 13.19
N VAL A 186 -11.65 -17.05 12.35
CA VAL A 186 -11.63 -16.06 11.28
C VAL A 186 -11.53 -14.66 11.87
N VAL A 187 -10.58 -13.89 11.36
CA VAL A 187 -10.35 -12.48 11.70
C VAL A 187 -10.47 -11.68 10.42
N ASN A 188 -11.56 -10.96 10.25
CA ASN A 188 -11.75 -10.11 9.07
C ASN A 188 -10.81 -8.90 9.13
N THR A 189 -10.16 -8.62 8.01
CA THR A 189 -9.38 -7.39 7.81
C THR A 189 -10.26 -6.40 7.04
N ASN A 190 -10.52 -5.27 7.66
CA ASN A 190 -11.33 -4.22 7.05
C ASN A 190 -10.47 -3.40 6.10
N THR A 191 -10.86 -3.27 4.84
CA THR A 191 -10.18 -2.42 3.84
C THR A 191 -10.80 -1.02 3.76
N VAL A 192 -11.98 -0.84 4.35
CA VAL A 192 -12.62 0.46 4.58
C VAL A 192 -12.29 0.91 6.00
N ASP A 193 -11.20 1.65 6.17
CA ASP A 193 -10.67 2.07 7.47
C ASP A 193 -11.60 3.02 8.22
N ALA A 194 -12.31 3.88 7.49
CA ALA A 194 -13.22 4.85 8.06
C ALA A 194 -14.41 5.15 7.13
N ALA A 195 -15.59 5.31 7.73
CA ALA A 195 -16.79 5.84 7.12
C ALA A 195 -17.47 6.77 8.14
N LEU A 196 -17.42 8.09 7.88
CA LEU A 196 -17.88 9.13 8.82
C LEU A 196 -18.39 10.38 8.08
N MET A 197 -19.24 11.17 8.74
CA MET A 197 -19.60 12.50 8.26
C MET A 197 -18.51 13.51 8.64
N VAL A 198 -18.05 14.31 7.66
CA VAL A 198 -17.11 15.43 7.88
C VAL A 198 -17.87 16.66 8.36
N ASN A 199 -19.07 16.87 7.83
CA ASN A 199 -20.05 17.86 8.24
C ASN A 199 -21.47 17.33 7.97
N ASP A 200 -22.50 18.14 8.17
CA ASP A 200 -23.91 17.71 8.06
C ASP A 200 -24.32 17.16 6.68
N SER A 201 -23.51 17.35 5.64
CA SER A 201 -23.87 16.99 4.26
C SER A 201 -22.77 16.27 3.47
N LEU A 202 -21.56 16.18 3.99
CA LEU A 202 -20.43 15.58 3.26
C LEU A 202 -19.90 14.36 4.01
N GLY A 203 -20.03 13.21 3.38
CA GLY A 203 -19.50 11.94 3.88
C GLY A 203 -18.02 11.76 3.49
N PHE A 204 -17.30 10.95 4.26
CA PHE A 204 -15.91 10.56 4.03
C PHE A 204 -15.80 9.04 4.14
N ILE A 205 -15.21 8.41 3.13
CA ILE A 205 -14.88 7.00 3.12
C ILE A 205 -13.40 6.86 2.77
N ARG A 206 -12.63 6.16 3.63
CA ARG A 206 -11.25 5.80 3.34
C ARG A 206 -11.13 4.34 3.00
N ILE A 207 -10.49 4.05 1.87
CA ILE A 207 -10.14 2.70 1.43
C ILE A 207 -8.61 2.59 1.46
N SER A 208 -8.06 1.69 2.27
CA SER A 208 -6.61 1.49 2.41
C SER A 208 -6.03 0.48 1.43
N SER A 209 -6.85 -0.45 0.92
CA SER A 209 -6.49 -1.42 -0.12
C SER A 209 -7.74 -1.98 -0.78
N PHE A 210 -7.57 -2.71 -1.91
CA PHE A 210 -8.68 -3.33 -2.63
C PHE A 210 -8.63 -4.85 -2.45
N GLY A 211 -9.47 -5.39 -1.55
CA GLY A 211 -9.68 -6.82 -1.31
C GLY A 211 -11.04 -7.30 -1.80
N MET A 212 -11.36 -8.57 -1.54
CA MET A 212 -12.61 -9.19 -2.00
C MET A 212 -13.85 -8.56 -1.37
N SER A 213 -13.79 -8.14 -0.10
CA SER A 213 -14.92 -7.51 0.61
C SER A 213 -15.06 -6.01 0.36
N THR A 214 -14.05 -5.37 -0.24
CA THR A 214 -13.94 -3.89 -0.31
C THR A 214 -15.17 -3.24 -0.95
N TYR A 215 -15.71 -3.81 -2.01
CA TYR A 215 -16.89 -3.26 -2.67
C TYR A 215 -18.13 -3.32 -1.76
N ASP A 216 -18.35 -4.45 -1.11
CA ASP A 216 -19.49 -4.62 -0.20
C ASP A 216 -19.38 -3.70 1.03
N ASP A 217 -18.18 -3.59 1.62
CA ASP A 217 -17.89 -2.69 2.73
C ASP A 217 -18.08 -1.21 2.33
N PHE A 218 -17.63 -0.85 1.13
CA PHE A 218 -17.84 0.48 0.55
C PHE A 218 -19.32 0.80 0.39
N MET A 219 -20.11 -0.13 -0.15
CA MET A 219 -21.56 0.06 -0.34
C MET A 219 -22.32 0.17 0.98
N GLN A 220 -21.92 -0.62 2.00
CA GLN A 220 -22.47 -0.47 3.36
C GLN A 220 -22.13 0.90 3.95
N ALA A 221 -20.89 1.38 3.75
CA ALA A 221 -20.47 2.70 4.18
C ALA A 221 -21.26 3.82 3.47
N VAL A 222 -21.45 3.73 2.15
CA VAL A 222 -22.29 4.67 1.37
C VAL A 222 -23.72 4.70 1.88
N ALA A 223 -24.34 3.54 2.08
CA ALA A 223 -25.71 3.45 2.58
C ALA A 223 -25.86 4.08 3.97
N LYS A 224 -24.90 3.82 4.86
CA LYS A 224 -24.84 4.42 6.19
C LYS A 224 -24.75 5.95 6.12
N LEU A 225 -23.79 6.50 5.36
CA LEU A 225 -23.59 7.94 5.25
C LEU A 225 -24.79 8.66 4.63
N ARG A 226 -25.46 8.04 3.63
CA ARG A 226 -26.71 8.57 3.08
C ARG A 226 -27.82 8.64 4.12
N ASN A 227 -27.95 7.62 4.96
CA ASN A 227 -28.91 7.61 6.07
C ASN A 227 -28.56 8.68 7.13
N GLU A 228 -27.28 9.02 7.28
CA GLU A 228 -26.80 10.11 8.15
C GLU A 228 -26.95 11.51 7.48
N GLY A 229 -27.39 11.59 6.23
CA GLY A 229 -27.69 12.86 5.52
C GLY A 229 -26.66 13.30 4.52
N ALA A 230 -25.70 12.45 4.14
CA ALA A 230 -24.69 12.80 3.14
C ALA A 230 -25.31 13.13 1.77
N LYS A 231 -24.90 14.26 1.20
CA LYS A 231 -25.25 14.77 -0.13
C LYS A 231 -24.06 14.84 -1.08
N GLY A 232 -22.86 14.50 -0.59
CA GLY A 232 -21.62 14.37 -1.34
C GLY A 232 -20.67 13.42 -0.62
N LEU A 233 -19.65 12.94 -1.31
CA LEU A 233 -18.72 11.94 -0.83
C LEU A 233 -17.28 12.36 -1.08
N ILE A 234 -16.45 12.29 -0.07
CA ILE A 234 -15.00 12.26 -0.17
C ILE A 234 -14.56 10.80 -0.15
N LEU A 235 -13.95 10.32 -1.24
CA LEU A 235 -13.34 9.01 -1.35
C LEU A 235 -11.84 9.14 -1.20
N ASP A 236 -11.29 8.73 -0.04
CA ASP A 236 -9.87 8.82 0.26
C ASP A 236 -9.13 7.55 -0.17
N LEU A 237 -8.32 7.67 -1.21
CA LEU A 237 -7.43 6.63 -1.75
C LEU A 237 -5.95 6.95 -1.51
N ARG A 238 -5.63 7.89 -0.64
CA ARG A 238 -4.24 8.21 -0.29
C ARG A 238 -3.57 7.02 0.39
N ASP A 239 -2.31 6.78 0.08
CA ASP A 239 -1.50 5.68 0.60
C ASP A 239 -2.06 4.27 0.28
N ASN A 240 -3.00 4.17 -0.66
CA ASN A 240 -3.60 2.91 -1.10
C ASN A 240 -2.81 2.34 -2.29
N PRO A 241 -2.05 1.24 -2.13
CA PRO A 241 -1.21 0.67 -3.18
C PRO A 241 -2.00 -0.07 -4.27
N GLY A 242 -3.32 -0.17 -4.13
CA GLY A 242 -4.19 -0.93 -5.02
C GLY A 242 -4.67 -2.25 -4.42
N GLY A 243 -4.72 -3.28 -5.23
CA GLY A 243 -5.23 -4.62 -4.91
C GLY A 243 -6.09 -5.17 -6.04
N LEU A 244 -7.20 -5.83 -5.73
CA LEU A 244 -8.07 -6.48 -6.70
C LEU A 244 -8.68 -5.47 -7.68
N MET A 245 -8.37 -5.62 -8.97
CA MET A 245 -8.91 -4.80 -10.05
C MET A 245 -10.45 -4.84 -10.09
N GLN A 246 -11.06 -6.01 -9.84
CA GLN A 246 -12.52 -6.16 -9.87
C GLN A 246 -13.22 -5.25 -8.86
N ALA A 247 -12.68 -5.11 -7.64
CA ALA A 247 -13.25 -4.21 -6.63
C ALA A 247 -13.18 -2.74 -7.07
N ALA A 248 -12.07 -2.33 -7.69
CA ALA A 248 -11.93 -0.98 -8.26
C ALA A 248 -12.92 -0.71 -9.40
N LEU A 249 -13.09 -1.68 -10.31
CA LEU A 249 -14.06 -1.59 -11.41
C LEU A 249 -15.49 -1.46 -10.88
N SER A 250 -15.86 -2.22 -9.85
CA SER A 250 -17.18 -2.15 -9.23
C SER A 250 -17.42 -0.78 -8.56
N ILE A 251 -16.42 -0.23 -7.85
CA ILE A 251 -16.54 1.10 -7.25
C ILE A 251 -16.61 2.20 -8.31
N ALA A 252 -15.82 2.13 -9.39
CA ALA A 252 -15.93 3.07 -10.49
C ALA A 252 -17.31 3.02 -11.18
N ASN A 253 -17.87 1.80 -11.31
CA ASN A 253 -19.22 1.59 -11.86
C ASN A 253 -20.31 2.30 -11.06
N GLU A 254 -20.17 2.41 -9.73
CA GLU A 254 -21.14 3.12 -8.87
C GLU A 254 -21.26 4.62 -9.21
N VAL A 255 -20.19 5.23 -9.73
CA VAL A 255 -20.13 6.67 -10.00
C VAL A 255 -20.44 6.99 -11.47
N LEU A 256 -20.20 6.05 -12.38
CA LEU A 256 -20.22 6.32 -13.81
C LEU A 256 -21.58 6.03 -14.47
N PRO A 257 -22.07 6.92 -15.33
CA PRO A 257 -23.29 6.66 -16.11
C PRO A 257 -23.07 5.52 -17.10
N ARG A 258 -24.17 4.91 -17.55
CA ARG A 258 -24.17 3.75 -18.43
C ARG A 258 -23.33 3.95 -19.70
N LYS A 259 -22.55 2.94 -20.10
CA LYS A 259 -21.66 2.93 -21.26
C LYS A 259 -20.50 3.91 -21.20
N SER A 260 -20.09 4.35 -20.01
CA SER A 260 -18.81 5.03 -19.83
C SER A 260 -17.70 4.00 -19.83
N LEU A 261 -16.64 4.21 -20.60
CA LEU A 261 -15.46 3.37 -20.55
C LEU A 261 -14.78 3.59 -19.20
N ILE A 262 -14.52 2.51 -18.45
CA ILE A 262 -13.78 2.56 -17.19
C ILE A 262 -12.29 2.48 -17.51
N ILE A 263 -11.87 1.38 -18.14
CA ILE A 263 -10.53 1.12 -18.65
C ILE A 263 -10.61 0.22 -19.88
N TYR A 264 -9.52 0.14 -20.61
CA TYR A 264 -9.25 -1.02 -21.47
C TYR A 264 -7.87 -1.59 -21.16
N THR A 265 -7.69 -2.88 -21.48
CA THR A 265 -6.41 -3.58 -21.32
C THR A 265 -5.96 -4.12 -22.65
N ASP A 266 -4.65 -4.11 -22.91
CA ASP A 266 -4.01 -4.72 -24.07
C ASP A 266 -2.62 -5.25 -23.72
N GLY A 267 -2.10 -6.16 -24.55
CA GLY A 267 -0.77 -6.74 -24.38
C GLY A 267 -0.31 -7.54 -25.59
N ALA A 268 0.97 -7.87 -25.63
CA ALA A 268 1.55 -8.62 -26.75
C ALA A 268 0.90 -10.00 -27.00
N HIS A 269 0.33 -10.58 -25.96
CA HIS A 269 -0.32 -11.91 -25.98
C HIS A 269 -1.77 -11.87 -25.52
N GLN A 270 -2.35 -10.68 -25.45
CA GLN A 270 -3.74 -10.46 -25.08
C GLN A 270 -4.36 -9.40 -25.98
N ASP A 271 -5.50 -9.74 -26.57
CA ASP A 271 -6.29 -8.79 -27.33
C ASP A 271 -6.83 -7.67 -26.42
N ARG A 272 -7.10 -6.52 -27.03
CA ARG A 272 -7.72 -5.41 -26.31
C ARG A 272 -9.07 -5.83 -25.73
N SER A 273 -9.28 -5.52 -24.45
CA SER A 273 -10.52 -5.76 -23.72
C SER A 273 -11.01 -4.47 -23.09
N ASP A 274 -12.15 -3.97 -23.56
CA ASP A 274 -12.79 -2.75 -23.05
C ASP A 274 -13.76 -3.09 -21.92
N ILE A 275 -13.72 -2.34 -20.82
CA ILE A 275 -14.60 -2.52 -19.66
C ILE A 275 -15.43 -1.25 -19.47
N TYR A 276 -16.74 -1.40 -19.58
CA TYR A 276 -17.71 -0.30 -19.51
C TYR A 276 -18.58 -0.40 -18.27
N SER A 277 -19.04 0.76 -17.78
CA SER A 277 -20.07 0.84 -16.75
C SER A 277 -21.43 0.40 -17.28
N ASP A 278 -22.23 -0.23 -16.44
CA ASP A 278 -23.57 -0.73 -16.76
C ASP A 278 -24.69 0.27 -16.45
N GLY A 279 -24.39 1.33 -15.68
CA GLY A 279 -25.33 2.37 -15.29
C GLY A 279 -26.29 1.98 -14.17
N THR A 280 -25.95 0.95 -13.39
CA THR A 280 -26.73 0.56 -12.21
C THR A 280 -26.24 1.24 -10.93
N GLY A 281 -25.18 2.05 -11.04
CA GLY A 281 -24.50 2.71 -9.91
C GLY A 281 -25.42 3.64 -9.12
N THR A 282 -25.23 3.65 -7.82
CA THR A 282 -26.03 4.43 -6.88
C THR A 282 -25.49 5.84 -6.63
N LEU A 283 -24.25 6.10 -7.08
CA LEU A 283 -23.56 7.38 -6.95
C LEU A 283 -23.53 8.20 -8.26
N ILE A 284 -24.25 7.78 -9.28
CA ILE A 284 -24.43 8.56 -10.52
C ILE A 284 -25.06 9.90 -10.15
N ASP A 285 -24.49 11.00 -10.64
CA ASP A 285 -24.87 12.39 -10.29
C ASP A 285 -24.70 12.78 -8.81
N PHE A 286 -24.07 11.93 -8.01
CA PHE A 286 -23.70 12.26 -6.63
C PHE A 286 -22.32 12.94 -6.62
N PRO A 287 -22.15 14.12 -5.96
CA PRO A 287 -20.86 14.79 -5.90
C PRO A 287 -19.79 13.90 -5.26
N VAL A 288 -18.73 13.57 -6.01
CA VAL A 288 -17.62 12.73 -5.55
C VAL A 288 -16.29 13.48 -5.67
N TYR A 289 -15.55 13.54 -4.57
CA TYR A 289 -14.19 14.09 -4.48
C TYR A 289 -13.24 12.95 -4.14
N VAL A 290 -12.30 12.64 -5.02
CA VAL A 290 -11.33 11.56 -4.80
C VAL A 290 -10.01 12.14 -4.33
N LEU A 291 -9.56 11.74 -3.15
CA LEU A 291 -8.26 12.15 -2.63
C LEU A 291 -7.18 11.15 -3.03
N ILE A 292 -6.13 11.62 -3.68
CA ILE A 292 -4.98 10.82 -4.07
C ILE A 292 -3.66 11.47 -3.63
N ASN A 293 -2.64 10.64 -3.49
CA ASN A 293 -1.27 11.08 -3.29
C ASN A 293 -0.28 10.20 -4.05
N GLU A 294 0.98 10.47 -3.86
CA GLU A 294 2.12 9.80 -4.50
C GLU A 294 2.20 8.28 -4.25
N LEU A 295 1.48 7.77 -3.25
CA LEU A 295 1.39 6.33 -2.92
C LEU A 295 0.08 5.69 -3.38
N SER A 296 -0.84 6.46 -3.96
CA SER A 296 -2.05 5.93 -4.59
C SER A 296 -1.67 5.22 -5.89
N ALA A 297 -1.86 3.91 -5.98
CA ALA A 297 -1.34 3.11 -7.10
C ALA A 297 -2.37 2.10 -7.64
N SER A 298 -2.16 1.63 -8.88
CA SER A 298 -2.88 0.50 -9.49
C SER A 298 -4.41 0.66 -9.43
N SER A 299 -5.14 -0.16 -8.65
CA SER A 299 -6.59 -0.10 -8.48
C SER A 299 -7.11 1.27 -8.02
N SER A 300 -6.32 2.00 -7.19
CA SER A 300 -6.63 3.40 -6.85
C SER A 300 -6.59 4.31 -8.06
N GLU A 301 -5.66 4.06 -8.98
CA GLU A 301 -5.51 4.82 -10.22
C GLU A 301 -6.58 4.44 -11.25
N ILE A 302 -7.08 3.21 -11.23
CA ILE A 302 -8.24 2.80 -12.03
C ILE A 302 -9.47 3.62 -11.61
N VAL A 303 -9.77 3.67 -10.31
CA VAL A 303 -10.92 4.43 -9.80
C VAL A 303 -10.78 5.92 -10.10
N SER A 304 -9.65 6.53 -9.72
CA SER A 304 -9.44 7.96 -9.91
C SER A 304 -9.36 8.37 -11.38
N GLY A 305 -8.69 7.56 -12.22
CA GLY A 305 -8.60 7.79 -13.66
C GLY A 305 -9.94 7.64 -14.38
N ALA A 306 -10.74 6.64 -14.02
CA ALA A 306 -12.07 6.44 -14.60
C ALA A 306 -13.02 7.61 -14.25
N ILE A 307 -12.98 8.08 -13.00
CA ILE A 307 -13.78 9.24 -12.56
C ILE A 307 -13.31 10.51 -13.23
N GLN A 308 -12.00 10.76 -13.33
CA GLN A 308 -11.43 11.94 -13.96
C GLN A 308 -11.73 12.02 -15.44
N ASP A 309 -11.46 10.95 -16.19
CA ASP A 309 -11.55 10.94 -17.65
C ASP A 309 -13.00 10.95 -18.17
N ASN A 310 -13.97 10.53 -17.33
CA ASN A 310 -15.39 10.66 -17.59
C ASN A 310 -16.00 11.97 -17.03
N ASP A 311 -15.21 12.84 -16.41
CA ASP A 311 -15.66 14.11 -15.78
C ASP A 311 -16.74 13.88 -14.69
N ALA A 312 -16.71 12.73 -14.02
CA ALA A 312 -17.73 12.28 -13.08
C ALA A 312 -17.45 12.69 -11.62
N GLY A 313 -16.34 13.31 -11.33
CA GLY A 313 -15.93 13.79 -10.00
C GLY A 313 -14.63 14.57 -10.05
N ILE A 314 -14.20 15.10 -8.92
CA ILE A 314 -13.00 15.95 -8.81
C ILE A 314 -11.90 15.20 -8.12
N ILE A 315 -10.73 15.12 -8.73
CA ILE A 315 -9.52 14.51 -8.15
C ILE A 315 -8.72 15.59 -7.43
N ILE A 316 -8.48 15.37 -6.14
CA ILE A 316 -7.81 16.35 -5.25
C ILE A 316 -6.53 15.72 -4.67
N GLY A 317 -5.45 16.48 -4.62
CA GLY A 317 -4.24 16.05 -3.93
C GLY A 317 -2.98 16.21 -4.74
N ARG A 318 -2.20 15.14 -4.86
CA ARG A 318 -0.94 15.12 -5.59
C ARG A 318 -0.92 13.98 -6.60
N ARG A 319 -0.02 14.08 -7.58
CA ARG A 319 0.19 13.07 -8.63
C ARG A 319 0.34 11.67 -8.01
N SER A 320 -0.40 10.71 -8.55
CA SER A 320 -0.38 9.32 -8.10
C SER A 320 0.92 8.58 -8.47
N PHE A 321 1.01 7.32 -8.12
CA PHE A 321 2.23 6.52 -8.25
C PHE A 321 2.61 6.27 -9.72
N GLY A 322 1.66 5.88 -10.58
CA GLY A 322 1.92 5.55 -11.99
C GLY A 322 2.18 4.07 -12.24
N LYS A 323 1.31 3.17 -11.72
CA LYS A 323 1.33 1.74 -12.03
C LYS A 323 0.15 1.37 -12.92
N GLY A 324 0.39 1.29 -14.25
CA GLY A 324 -0.58 0.96 -15.28
C GLY A 324 -0.44 -0.45 -15.86
N LEU A 325 -0.01 -1.41 -15.05
CA LEU A 325 0.27 -2.80 -15.45
C LEU A 325 -0.73 -3.77 -14.82
N VAL A 326 -1.14 -4.76 -15.60
CA VAL A 326 -1.99 -5.87 -15.14
C VAL A 326 -1.10 -7.07 -14.88
N GLN A 327 -1.09 -7.54 -13.64
CA GLN A 327 -0.34 -8.71 -13.20
C GLN A 327 -1.25 -9.92 -13.06
N LYS A 328 -0.71 -11.11 -13.38
CA LYS A 328 -1.39 -12.39 -13.19
C LYS A 328 -0.48 -13.31 -12.40
N PRO A 329 -0.99 -13.95 -11.32
CA PRO A 329 -0.24 -14.98 -10.60
C PRO A 329 -0.18 -16.27 -11.43
N PHE A 330 1.01 -16.88 -11.45
CA PHE A 330 1.27 -18.23 -11.96
C PHE A 330 1.84 -19.04 -10.81
N GLU A 331 1.10 -20.04 -10.35
CA GLU A 331 1.44 -20.82 -9.16
C GLU A 331 2.25 -22.04 -9.49
N TYR A 332 3.21 -22.36 -8.63
CA TYR A 332 3.98 -23.61 -8.64
C TYR A 332 3.41 -24.63 -7.64
N TYR A 333 3.77 -25.90 -7.81
CA TYR A 333 3.30 -26.99 -6.93
C TYR A 333 3.80 -26.89 -5.49
N ASP A 334 4.92 -26.21 -5.25
CA ASP A 334 5.48 -25.94 -3.93
C ASP A 334 4.76 -24.80 -3.17
N GLY A 335 3.78 -24.18 -3.82
CA GLY A 335 3.01 -23.08 -3.27
C GLY A 335 3.62 -21.69 -3.54
N SER A 336 4.82 -21.62 -4.13
CA SER A 336 5.37 -20.34 -4.61
C SER A 336 4.65 -19.84 -5.87
N SER A 337 4.85 -18.59 -6.25
CA SER A 337 4.23 -18.03 -7.46
C SER A 337 5.09 -16.96 -8.13
N VAL A 338 4.85 -16.76 -9.42
CA VAL A 338 5.33 -15.61 -10.16
C VAL A 338 4.13 -14.72 -10.49
N HIS A 339 4.18 -13.48 -10.05
CA HIS A 339 3.27 -12.43 -10.50
C HIS A 339 3.88 -11.78 -11.73
N LEU A 340 3.36 -12.13 -12.90
CA LEU A 340 3.88 -11.67 -14.18
C LEU A 340 2.99 -10.58 -14.77
N THR A 341 3.58 -9.51 -15.24
CA THR A 341 2.90 -8.49 -16.05
C THR A 341 2.48 -9.09 -17.39
N ILE A 342 1.17 -9.12 -17.67
CA ILE A 342 0.60 -9.73 -18.86
C ILE A 342 -0.05 -8.72 -19.82
N ALA A 343 -0.41 -7.53 -19.32
CA ALA A 343 -1.05 -6.47 -20.09
C ALA A 343 -0.76 -5.09 -19.49
N ARG A 344 -1.02 -4.04 -20.28
CA ARG A 344 -1.14 -2.66 -19.81
C ARG A 344 -2.61 -2.30 -19.72
N TYR A 345 -2.96 -1.42 -18.79
CA TYR A 345 -4.29 -0.81 -18.81
C TYR A 345 -4.19 0.68 -19.16
N HIS A 346 -5.23 1.14 -19.80
CA HIS A 346 -5.41 2.50 -20.25
C HIS A 346 -6.72 3.05 -19.68
N THR A 347 -6.73 4.31 -19.32
CA THR A 347 -7.94 4.97 -18.83
C THR A 347 -8.92 5.29 -19.98
N ALA A 348 -10.06 5.88 -19.65
CA ALA A 348 -11.11 6.17 -20.64
C ALA A 348 -10.67 7.15 -21.73
N SER A 349 -9.73 8.06 -21.47
CA SER A 349 -9.14 8.96 -22.46
C SER A 349 -8.13 8.26 -23.40
N GLY A 350 -7.79 7.01 -23.14
CA GLY A 350 -6.80 6.23 -23.89
C GLY A 350 -5.36 6.39 -23.41
N ARG A 351 -5.12 7.20 -22.36
CA ARG A 351 -3.77 7.38 -21.83
C ARG A 351 -3.30 6.18 -21.02
N SER A 352 -2.02 5.81 -21.21
CA SER A 352 -1.31 4.98 -20.25
C SER A 352 -0.83 5.85 -19.10
N ILE A 353 -1.09 5.41 -17.88
CA ILE A 353 -0.61 6.09 -16.65
C ILE A 353 0.71 5.49 -16.16
N GLN A 354 1.20 4.41 -16.79
CA GLN A 354 2.43 3.75 -16.41
C GLN A 354 3.62 4.71 -16.51
N ARG A 355 4.41 4.82 -15.43
CA ARG A 355 5.72 5.46 -15.48
C ARG A 355 6.64 4.69 -16.42
N GLU A 356 7.47 5.41 -17.16
CA GLU A 356 8.45 4.78 -18.02
C GLU A 356 9.42 3.91 -17.24
N TYR A 357 9.74 2.77 -17.79
CA TYR A 357 10.77 1.87 -17.31
C TYR A 357 11.49 1.22 -18.50
N GLN A 358 12.71 0.80 -18.26
CA GLN A 358 13.47 -0.02 -19.22
C GLN A 358 13.55 -1.45 -18.69
N LEU A 359 13.70 -2.41 -19.59
CA LEU A 359 13.91 -3.81 -19.20
C LEU A 359 15.20 -3.90 -18.37
N GLY A 360 15.12 -4.45 -17.16
CA GLY A 360 16.24 -4.52 -16.23
C GLY A 360 16.61 -3.19 -15.56
N GLY A 361 15.82 -2.13 -15.73
CA GLY A 361 16.07 -0.78 -15.23
C GLY A 361 15.45 -0.46 -13.87
N ASP A 362 15.49 -1.39 -12.91
CA ASP A 362 14.89 -1.19 -11.59
C ASP A 362 15.47 0.02 -10.85
N GLU A 363 16.77 0.29 -11.01
CA GLU A 363 17.44 1.44 -10.40
C GLU A 363 16.91 2.76 -10.96
N GLU A 364 16.76 2.90 -12.27
CA GLU A 364 16.22 4.11 -12.91
C GLU A 364 14.78 4.35 -12.48
N TYR A 365 13.98 3.29 -12.37
CA TYR A 365 12.60 3.38 -11.93
C TYR A 365 12.48 3.83 -10.46
N ALA A 366 13.39 3.39 -9.61
CA ALA A 366 13.48 3.83 -8.21
C ALA A 366 13.98 5.30 -8.12
N HIS A 367 14.91 5.70 -9.00
CA HIS A 367 15.42 7.08 -9.06
C HIS A 367 14.35 8.09 -9.48
N ASP A 368 13.43 7.74 -10.38
CA ASP A 368 12.30 8.64 -10.74
C ASP A 368 11.51 9.08 -9.51
N TRP A 369 11.29 8.19 -8.54
CA TRP A 369 10.64 8.54 -7.28
C TRP A 369 11.44 9.59 -6.49
N ILE A 370 12.75 9.39 -6.37
CA ILE A 370 13.65 10.31 -5.68
C ILE A 370 13.65 11.66 -6.40
N ASP A 371 13.71 11.67 -7.72
CA ASP A 371 13.71 12.87 -8.55
C ASP A 371 12.41 13.66 -8.42
N ARG A 372 11.26 12.99 -8.30
CA ARG A 372 9.95 13.63 -8.03
C ARG A 372 9.96 14.34 -6.67
N VAL A 373 10.51 13.67 -5.64
CA VAL A 373 10.61 14.24 -4.29
C VAL A 373 11.57 15.44 -4.26
N LEU A 374 12.78 15.26 -4.81
CA LEU A 374 13.82 16.30 -4.84
C LEU A 374 13.46 17.44 -5.82
N GLY A 375 12.74 17.13 -6.90
CA GLY A 375 12.24 18.10 -7.88
C GLY A 375 11.12 18.99 -7.36
N GLY A 376 10.58 18.72 -6.17
CA GLY A 376 9.57 19.57 -5.53
C GLY A 376 8.14 19.29 -5.96
N GLU A 377 7.85 18.19 -6.69
CA GLU A 377 6.49 17.85 -7.14
C GLU A 377 5.47 17.75 -5.98
N MET A 378 5.93 17.43 -4.78
CA MET A 378 5.04 17.34 -3.61
C MET A 378 4.65 18.70 -3.03
N PHE A 379 5.34 19.76 -3.42
CA PHE A 379 5.21 21.10 -2.83
C PHE A 379 4.65 22.14 -3.81
N SER A 380 4.78 21.92 -5.12
CA SER A 380 4.30 22.83 -6.15
C SER A 380 3.82 22.09 -7.39
N ALA A 381 2.65 22.47 -7.90
CA ALA A 381 2.14 21.98 -9.17
C ALA A 381 3.07 22.32 -10.35
N ASP A 382 3.72 23.49 -10.30
CA ASP A 382 4.63 23.98 -11.36
C ASP A 382 5.91 23.14 -11.47
N SER A 383 6.25 22.41 -10.40
CA SER A 383 7.41 21.50 -10.38
C SER A 383 7.13 20.18 -11.11
N ILE A 384 5.89 19.91 -11.49
CA ILE A 384 5.50 18.66 -12.12
C ILE A 384 5.89 18.70 -13.60
N LYS A 385 6.77 17.80 -14.01
CA LYS A 385 7.21 17.68 -15.40
C LYS A 385 6.15 16.95 -16.23
N ILE A 386 5.44 17.65 -17.08
CA ILE A 386 4.46 17.11 -18.02
C ILE A 386 5.12 16.87 -19.38
N LYS A 387 4.99 15.67 -19.94
CA LYS A 387 5.42 15.36 -21.30
C LYS A 387 4.36 15.87 -22.28
N ARG A 388 4.71 16.85 -23.09
CA ARG A 388 3.78 17.51 -24.05
C ARG A 388 3.24 16.60 -25.13
N ASP A 389 3.92 15.50 -25.42
CA ASP A 389 3.53 14.46 -26.38
C ASP A 389 2.54 13.43 -25.81
N LEU A 390 2.29 13.46 -24.49
CA LEU A 390 1.39 12.55 -23.77
C LEU A 390 0.17 13.30 -23.21
N VAL A 391 -0.38 14.25 -23.97
CA VAL A 391 -1.62 14.95 -23.63
C VAL A 391 -2.81 14.26 -24.27
N TYR A 392 -3.81 14.00 -23.45
CA TYR A 392 -5.07 13.33 -23.83
C TYR A 392 -6.24 14.21 -23.39
N HIS A 393 -7.46 13.82 -23.79
CA HIS A 393 -8.65 14.60 -23.48
C HIS A 393 -9.70 13.75 -22.77
N THR A 394 -10.30 14.30 -21.72
CA THR A 394 -11.45 13.70 -21.05
C THR A 394 -12.68 13.68 -21.96
N LYS A 395 -13.77 13.08 -21.51
CA LYS A 395 -15.02 13.03 -22.25
C LYS A 395 -15.57 14.43 -22.58
N ALA A 396 -15.35 15.42 -21.71
CA ALA A 396 -15.76 16.81 -21.92
C ALA A 396 -14.68 17.67 -22.63
N GLY A 397 -13.52 17.08 -23.00
CA GLY A 397 -12.47 17.77 -23.73
C GLY A 397 -11.42 18.49 -22.87
N ARG A 398 -11.40 18.25 -21.55
CA ARG A 398 -10.32 18.76 -20.67
C ARG A 398 -9.00 18.02 -20.95
N GLU A 399 -7.89 18.71 -20.89
CA GLU A 399 -6.57 18.11 -21.02
C GLU A 399 -6.20 17.29 -19.78
N VAL A 400 -5.67 16.09 -19.99
CA VAL A 400 -5.12 15.19 -18.97
C VAL A 400 -3.82 14.57 -19.47
N SER A 401 -2.87 14.37 -18.58
CA SER A 401 -1.53 13.86 -18.93
C SER A 401 -1.44 12.37 -18.73
N GLY A 402 -0.69 11.70 -19.61
CA GLY A 402 -0.29 10.30 -19.49
C GLY A 402 1.16 10.13 -19.06
N GLY A 403 1.64 8.85 -18.98
CA GLY A 403 3.03 8.51 -18.77
C GLY A 403 3.58 8.73 -17.38
N GLY A 404 2.74 8.69 -16.33
CA GLY A 404 3.28 8.83 -14.99
C GLY A 404 2.27 9.10 -13.87
N GLY A 405 1.19 8.33 -13.83
CA GLY A 405 0.15 8.45 -12.81
C GLY A 405 -0.98 9.41 -13.18
N ILE A 406 -1.90 9.58 -12.27
CA ILE A 406 -3.05 10.48 -12.35
C ILE A 406 -2.66 11.84 -11.75
N MET A 407 -2.77 12.89 -12.54
CA MET A 407 -2.62 14.27 -12.08
C MET A 407 -3.92 14.73 -11.45
N PRO A 408 -3.91 15.34 -10.26
CA PRO A 408 -5.15 15.84 -9.66
C PRO A 408 -5.71 17.04 -10.43
N ASP A 409 -7.03 17.19 -10.46
CA ASP A 409 -7.73 18.37 -10.98
C ASP A 409 -7.50 19.58 -10.06
N LYS A 410 -7.36 19.32 -8.77
CA LYS A 410 -7.02 20.32 -7.74
C LYS A 410 -5.80 19.87 -6.96
N PHE A 411 -4.67 20.51 -7.23
CA PHE A 411 -3.44 20.24 -6.50
C PHE A 411 -3.52 20.77 -5.06
N VAL A 412 -3.06 19.94 -4.10
CA VAL A 412 -2.88 20.34 -2.70
C VAL A 412 -1.48 19.94 -2.27
N ALA A 413 -0.64 20.92 -2.03
CA ALA A 413 0.73 20.74 -1.61
C ALA A 413 0.84 19.95 -0.29
N ARG A 414 1.94 19.23 -0.14
CA ARG A 414 2.28 18.64 1.16
C ARG A 414 2.66 19.75 2.13
N ASP A 415 1.92 19.82 3.23
CA ASP A 415 2.24 20.77 4.29
C ASP A 415 3.53 20.34 5.02
N THR A 416 4.52 21.19 5.02
CA THR A 416 5.79 21.00 5.73
C THR A 416 6.10 22.13 6.71
N ILE A 417 5.13 23.02 6.92
CA ILE A 417 5.29 24.15 7.86
C ILE A 417 5.55 23.56 9.27
N GLY A 418 6.66 23.99 9.86
CA GLY A 418 7.06 23.50 11.19
C GLY A 418 7.74 22.13 11.25
N MET A 419 7.87 21.41 10.14
CA MET A 419 8.59 20.13 10.05
C MET A 419 10.11 20.37 10.04
N ASN A 420 10.65 20.74 11.17
CA ASN A 420 12.08 21.03 11.36
C ASN A 420 12.87 19.80 11.88
N SER A 421 14.15 19.99 12.20
CA SER A 421 15.01 18.90 12.67
C SER A 421 14.53 18.27 13.99
N TYR A 422 13.90 19.03 14.88
CA TYR A 422 13.31 18.48 16.12
C TYR A 422 12.15 17.56 15.83
N TYR A 423 11.25 17.98 14.92
CA TYR A 423 10.15 17.15 14.42
C TYR A 423 10.68 15.82 13.86
N ALA A 424 11.67 15.87 12.96
CA ALA A 424 12.26 14.68 12.36
C ALA A 424 12.89 13.74 13.41
N GLU A 425 13.65 14.29 14.39
CA GLU A 425 14.27 13.48 15.45
C GLU A 425 13.22 12.79 16.33
N VAL A 426 12.13 13.48 16.69
CA VAL A 426 11.05 12.91 17.52
C VAL A 426 10.36 11.74 16.79
N LEU A 427 10.13 11.86 15.47
CA LEU A 427 9.53 10.80 14.67
C LEU A 427 10.49 9.64 14.46
N ASN A 428 11.71 9.89 14.00
CA ASN A 428 12.70 8.85 13.67
C ASN A 428 13.09 8.00 14.89
N ARG A 429 13.10 8.59 16.10
CA ARG A 429 13.35 7.86 17.34
C ARG A 429 12.11 7.18 17.92
N GLY A 430 10.95 7.32 17.27
CA GLY A 430 9.68 6.76 17.71
C GLY A 430 9.12 7.38 19.01
N TYR A 431 9.65 8.52 19.45
CA TYR A 431 9.24 9.13 20.72
C TYR A 431 7.81 9.62 20.69
N LEU A 432 7.32 10.06 19.54
CA LEU A 432 5.94 10.49 19.38
C LEU A 432 4.96 9.34 19.66
N HIS A 433 5.16 8.18 19.06
CA HIS A 433 4.34 6.99 19.26
C HIS A 433 4.42 6.49 20.72
N GLN A 434 5.63 6.45 21.30
CA GLN A 434 5.82 6.06 22.70
C GLN A 434 5.08 6.99 23.65
N PHE A 435 5.20 8.30 23.45
CA PHE A 435 4.52 9.28 24.29
C PHE A 435 2.99 9.20 24.14
N ALA A 436 2.49 9.14 22.89
CA ALA A 436 1.06 9.03 22.62
C ALA A 436 0.45 7.83 23.34
N PHE A 437 1.12 6.66 23.25
CA PHE A 437 0.70 5.46 23.94
C PHE A 437 0.71 5.62 25.46
N VAL A 438 1.81 6.11 26.05
CA VAL A 438 1.92 6.33 27.50
C VAL A 438 0.86 7.31 27.99
N TYR A 439 0.62 8.38 27.22
CA TYR A 439 -0.40 9.37 27.55
C TYR A 439 -1.81 8.77 27.51
N ALA A 440 -2.16 8.07 26.43
CA ALA A 440 -3.44 7.40 26.28
C ALA A 440 -3.69 6.37 27.39
N ASP A 441 -2.68 5.53 27.69
CA ASP A 441 -2.79 4.49 28.72
C ASP A 441 -2.99 5.11 30.12
N ARG A 442 -2.23 6.16 30.44
CA ARG A 442 -2.32 6.85 31.74
C ARG A 442 -3.64 7.59 31.96
N HIS A 443 -4.19 8.17 30.88
CA HIS A 443 -5.40 8.98 30.93
C HIS A 443 -6.64 8.24 30.41
N ARG A 444 -6.55 6.92 30.22
CA ARG A 444 -7.61 6.07 29.64
C ARG A 444 -8.97 6.29 30.27
N ASP A 445 -9.06 6.24 31.60
CA ASP A 445 -10.32 6.37 32.34
C ASP A 445 -10.90 7.79 32.24
N LEU A 446 -10.05 8.81 32.14
CA LEU A 446 -10.48 10.20 31.99
C LEU A 446 -11.02 10.43 30.57
N LEU A 447 -10.23 10.04 29.54
CA LEU A 447 -10.58 10.26 28.13
C LEU A 447 -11.84 9.48 27.73
N LYS A 448 -12.03 8.26 28.26
CA LYS A 448 -13.23 7.45 28.02
C LYS A 448 -14.52 7.99 28.67
N ARG A 449 -14.43 9.00 29.55
CA ARG A 449 -15.61 9.69 30.08
C ARG A 449 -16.06 10.87 29.26
N LEU A 450 -15.25 11.31 28.27
CA LEU A 450 -15.64 12.37 27.35
C LEU A 450 -16.71 11.84 26.39
N GLU A 451 -17.70 12.68 26.07
CA GLU A 451 -18.92 12.25 25.39
C GLU A 451 -18.68 11.80 23.96
N ASP A 452 -17.80 12.50 23.26
CA ASP A 452 -17.49 12.24 21.84
C ASP A 452 -16.06 12.67 21.45
N THR A 453 -15.73 12.44 20.18
CA THR A 453 -14.41 12.74 19.63
C THR A 453 -14.09 14.23 19.58
N GLU A 454 -15.08 15.10 19.45
CA GLU A 454 -14.89 16.56 19.45
C GLU A 454 -14.50 17.08 20.84
N HIS A 455 -15.15 16.58 21.88
CA HIS A 455 -14.76 16.87 23.27
C HIS A 455 -13.36 16.34 23.59
N ILE A 456 -13.01 15.15 23.06
CA ILE A 456 -11.66 14.61 23.22
C ILE A 456 -10.63 15.51 22.54
N TYR A 457 -10.89 15.91 21.28
CA TYR A 457 -9.99 16.79 20.54
C TYR A 457 -9.79 18.12 21.28
N SER A 458 -10.88 18.75 21.70
CA SER A 458 -10.85 20.01 22.45
C SER A 458 -10.11 19.88 23.79
N PHE A 459 -10.26 18.75 24.46
CA PHE A 459 -9.50 18.45 25.67
C PHE A 459 -8.01 18.35 25.40
N LEU A 460 -7.60 17.55 24.38
CA LEU A 460 -6.20 17.34 24.02
C LEU A 460 -5.51 18.65 23.59
N ASP A 461 -6.22 19.49 22.86
CA ASP A 461 -5.72 20.78 22.38
C ASP A 461 -5.33 21.74 23.52
N ASN A 462 -6.03 21.65 24.64
CA ASN A 462 -5.77 22.46 25.83
C ASN A 462 -4.68 21.89 26.77
N GLN A 463 -4.07 20.73 26.44
CA GLN A 463 -3.10 20.06 27.34
C GLN A 463 -1.65 20.46 27.11
N GLY A 464 -1.33 21.17 26.03
CA GLY A 464 0.06 21.50 25.67
C GLY A 464 0.92 20.25 25.47
N LEU A 465 0.39 19.25 24.75
CA LEU A 465 0.95 17.90 24.66
C LEU A 465 2.35 17.88 24.03
N VAL A 466 2.65 18.77 23.10
CA VAL A 466 3.98 18.85 22.46
C VAL A 466 5.06 19.23 23.48
N TRP A 467 4.75 20.08 24.44
CA TRP A 467 5.66 20.42 25.53
C TRP A 467 5.87 19.26 26.53
N GLN A 468 4.84 18.46 26.76
CA GLN A 468 4.94 17.22 27.53
C GLN A 468 5.73 16.15 26.78
N LEU A 469 5.51 15.99 25.45
CA LEU A 469 6.31 15.16 24.57
C LEU A 469 7.79 15.59 24.60
N ALA A 470 8.07 16.90 24.58
CA ALA A 470 9.45 17.41 24.66
C ALA A 470 10.11 17.04 25.99
N THR A 471 9.38 17.06 27.10
CA THR A 471 9.88 16.61 28.40
C THR A 471 10.14 15.10 28.41
N PHE A 472 9.24 14.32 27.83
CA PHE A 472 9.42 12.87 27.65
C PHE A 472 10.64 12.56 26.77
N ALA A 473 10.80 13.21 25.62
CA ALA A 473 11.92 13.03 24.72
C ALA A 473 13.25 13.44 25.38
N GLN A 474 13.27 14.49 26.20
CA GLN A 474 14.44 14.89 26.98
C GLN A 474 14.86 13.81 27.99
N SER A 475 13.92 13.14 28.64
CA SER A 475 14.21 12.02 29.54
C SER A 475 14.83 10.81 28.82
N LYS A 476 14.67 10.75 27.48
CA LYS A 476 15.25 9.73 26.60
C LYS A 476 16.51 10.22 25.88
N GLY A 477 17.07 11.39 26.26
CA GLY A 477 18.32 11.92 25.74
C GLY A 477 18.19 12.85 24.53
N LEU A 478 16.98 13.29 24.13
CA LEU A 478 16.82 14.31 23.09
C LEU A 478 16.86 15.71 23.70
N PRO A 479 17.84 16.57 23.37
CA PRO A 479 17.93 17.91 23.94
C PRO A 479 16.68 18.76 23.63
N ARG A 480 16.25 19.52 24.65
CA ARG A 480 15.14 20.43 24.52
C ARG A 480 15.56 21.68 23.74
N ARG A 481 14.92 21.96 22.60
CA ARG A 481 15.15 23.11 21.72
C ARG A 481 13.87 23.92 21.58
N SER A 482 13.60 24.80 22.55
CA SER A 482 12.29 25.46 22.71
C SER A 482 11.78 26.16 21.46
N PHE A 483 12.63 26.82 20.70
CA PHE A 483 12.26 27.48 19.43
C PHE A 483 11.79 26.48 18.37
N LEU A 484 12.52 25.37 18.16
CA LEU A 484 12.13 24.34 17.20
C LEU A 484 10.89 23.58 17.67
N ILE A 485 10.72 23.38 18.97
CA ILE A 485 9.52 22.75 19.56
C ILE A 485 8.29 23.59 19.28
N SER A 486 8.34 24.91 19.50
CA SER A 486 7.20 25.79 19.23
C SER A 486 6.83 25.85 17.74
N GLN A 487 7.82 25.83 16.84
CA GLN A 487 7.54 25.74 15.40
C GLN A 487 6.90 24.41 15.00
N ALA A 488 7.29 23.30 15.63
CA ALA A 488 6.80 21.96 15.34
C ALA A 488 5.48 21.63 16.04
N GLU A 489 4.88 22.54 16.79
CA GLU A 489 3.70 22.26 17.62
C GLU A 489 2.50 21.78 16.79
N VAL A 490 2.16 22.50 15.73
CA VAL A 490 1.02 22.16 14.86
C VAL A 490 1.24 20.81 14.17
N PRO A 491 2.33 20.57 13.40
CA PRO A 491 2.51 19.28 12.71
C PRO A 491 2.67 18.10 13.67
N LEU A 492 3.22 18.27 14.89
CA LEU A 492 3.26 17.22 15.88
C LEU A 492 1.88 16.90 16.46
N ASN A 493 1.07 17.92 16.76
CA ASN A 493 -0.30 17.73 17.27
C ASN A 493 -1.19 17.05 16.23
N ASN A 494 -1.04 17.37 14.94
CA ASN A 494 -1.77 16.73 13.84
C ASN A 494 -1.53 15.20 13.75
N ILE A 495 -0.42 14.70 14.29
CA ILE A 495 -0.15 13.28 14.40
C ILE A 495 -0.50 12.75 15.80
N LEU A 496 -0.19 13.51 16.84
CA LEU A 496 -0.29 13.07 18.23
C LEU A 496 -1.76 12.84 18.68
N TYR A 497 -2.67 13.76 18.33
CA TYR A 497 -4.07 13.64 18.72
C TYR A 497 -4.75 12.43 18.09
N PRO A 498 -4.66 12.19 16.76
CA PRO A 498 -5.18 10.97 16.16
C PRO A 498 -4.59 9.70 16.77
N LEU A 499 -3.28 9.66 17.08
CA LEU A 499 -2.65 8.49 17.69
C LEU A 499 -3.21 8.20 19.09
N ILE A 500 -3.40 9.22 19.91
CA ILE A 500 -4.00 9.06 21.26
C ILE A 500 -5.42 8.51 21.14
N VAL A 501 -6.19 9.02 20.17
CA VAL A 501 -7.56 8.56 19.92
C VAL A 501 -7.57 7.13 19.38
N ASP A 502 -6.64 6.78 18.47
CA ASP A 502 -6.50 5.43 17.94
C ASP A 502 -6.26 4.39 19.06
N TYR A 503 -5.37 4.70 20.01
CA TYR A 503 -5.07 3.82 21.15
C TYR A 503 -6.23 3.62 22.13
N LEU A 504 -7.28 4.42 22.03
CA LEU A 504 -8.44 4.36 22.93
C LEU A 504 -9.72 3.89 22.25
N TYR A 505 -9.95 4.31 21.01
CA TYR A 505 -11.22 4.17 20.29
C TYR A 505 -11.07 3.51 18.93
N GLY A 506 -9.81 3.27 18.48
CA GLY A 506 -9.52 2.65 17.20
C GLY A 506 -9.51 3.62 16.02
N GLN A 507 -9.19 3.05 14.87
CA GLN A 507 -8.78 3.74 13.65
C GLN A 507 -9.86 4.68 13.08
N LYS A 508 -11.14 4.29 13.14
CA LYS A 508 -12.24 5.11 12.62
C LYS A 508 -12.32 6.48 13.32
N GLU A 509 -12.25 6.51 14.66
CA GLU A 509 -12.31 7.78 15.40
C GLU A 509 -11.01 8.58 15.28
N ALA A 510 -9.86 7.92 15.12
CA ALA A 510 -8.61 8.57 14.77
C ALA A 510 -8.71 9.29 13.42
N TRP A 511 -9.37 8.70 12.41
CA TRP A 511 -9.61 9.36 11.13
C TRP A 511 -10.53 10.57 11.25
N ARG A 512 -11.55 10.53 12.13
CA ARG A 512 -12.38 11.69 12.43
C ARG A 512 -11.53 12.89 12.90
N VAL A 513 -10.61 12.63 13.84
CA VAL A 513 -9.69 13.67 14.34
C VAL A 513 -8.74 14.17 13.24
N ARG A 514 -8.22 13.29 12.39
CA ARG A 514 -7.37 13.69 11.24
C ARG A 514 -8.10 14.63 10.29
N CYS A 515 -9.38 14.38 9.99
CA CYS A 515 -10.18 15.21 9.10
C CYS A 515 -10.29 16.66 9.56
N TYR A 516 -10.17 16.97 10.87
CA TYR A 516 -10.24 18.34 11.38
C TYR A 516 -9.09 19.24 10.89
N SER A 517 -7.90 18.68 10.68
CA SER A 517 -6.71 19.43 10.24
C SER A 517 -6.30 19.17 8.78
N ASP A 518 -6.86 18.12 8.14
CA ASP A 518 -6.45 17.64 6.82
C ASP A 518 -6.76 18.68 5.71
N SER A 519 -5.72 19.14 5.01
CA SER A 519 -5.83 20.17 3.97
C SER A 519 -6.62 19.71 2.75
N MET A 520 -6.53 18.40 2.36
CA MET A 520 -7.29 17.87 1.22
C MET A 520 -8.77 17.71 1.55
N VAL A 521 -9.09 17.28 2.77
CA VAL A 521 -10.47 17.20 3.26
C VAL A 521 -11.10 18.58 3.35
N LYS A 522 -10.35 19.57 3.84
CA LYS A 522 -10.79 20.98 3.84
C LYS A 522 -11.06 21.49 2.43
N GLN A 523 -10.14 21.23 1.48
CA GLN A 523 -10.31 21.64 0.08
C GLN A 523 -11.57 21.00 -0.55
N ALA A 524 -11.82 19.71 -0.31
CA ALA A 524 -13.04 19.06 -0.78
C ALA A 524 -14.30 19.68 -0.15
N SER A 525 -14.26 19.97 1.15
CA SER A 525 -15.37 20.63 1.87
C SER A 525 -15.65 22.05 1.36
N GLU A 526 -14.61 22.81 1.02
CA GLU A 526 -14.71 24.15 0.41
C GLU A 526 -15.36 24.08 -0.97
N LEU A 527 -14.89 23.19 -1.85
CA LEU A 527 -15.48 23.00 -3.18
C LEU A 527 -16.96 22.59 -3.07
N PHE A 528 -17.26 21.67 -2.16
CA PHE A 528 -18.65 21.24 -1.92
C PHE A 528 -19.53 22.42 -1.44
N SER A 529 -19.06 23.22 -0.51
CA SER A 529 -19.80 24.37 0.02
C SER A 529 -20.04 25.47 -1.04
N GLN A 530 -19.13 25.58 -2.01
CA GLN A 530 -19.24 26.50 -3.15
C GLN A 530 -20.14 25.98 -4.27
N GLY A 531 -20.66 24.74 -4.16
CA GLY A 531 -21.47 24.10 -5.21
C GLY A 531 -20.64 23.63 -6.40
N ILE A 532 -19.33 23.47 -6.26
CA ILE A 532 -18.43 22.98 -7.31
C ILE A 532 -18.38 21.44 -7.23
N TYR A 533 -19.22 20.78 -8.02
CA TYR A 533 -19.40 19.32 -8.01
C TYR A 533 -18.78 18.63 -9.23
N SER A 534 -18.36 19.39 -10.23
CA SER A 534 -17.75 18.88 -11.46
C SER A 534 -16.40 19.54 -11.70
N PRO A 535 -15.40 18.84 -12.24
CA PRO A 535 -14.14 19.44 -12.63
C PRO A 535 -14.29 20.52 -13.71
N LEU A 536 -15.38 20.53 -14.46
CA LEU A 536 -15.71 21.57 -15.47
C LEU A 536 -16.00 22.93 -14.83
N ALA A 537 -16.37 22.97 -13.56
CA ALA A 537 -16.64 24.21 -12.82
C ALA A 537 -15.38 24.76 -12.09
N LEU A 538 -14.26 24.04 -12.15
CA LEU A 538 -13.00 24.55 -11.59
C LEU A 538 -12.46 25.69 -12.46
N PRO A 539 -11.89 26.76 -11.88
CA PRO A 539 -11.24 27.82 -12.64
C PRO A 539 -10.05 27.25 -13.44
N SER A 540 -9.95 27.62 -14.71
CA SER A 540 -8.83 27.21 -15.57
C SER A 540 -7.49 27.67 -14.99
N PRO A 541 -6.45 26.82 -14.96
CA PRO A 541 -5.12 27.22 -14.45
C PRO A 541 -4.49 28.42 -15.18
N THR A 542 -4.92 28.67 -16.41
CA THR A 542 -4.38 29.71 -17.28
C THR A 542 -4.87 31.15 -16.95
N THR A 543 -5.96 31.29 -16.20
CA THR A 543 -6.53 32.62 -15.92
C THR A 543 -5.77 33.36 -14.82
N SER A 544 -5.09 32.66 -13.91
CA SER A 544 -4.33 33.30 -12.82
C SER A 544 -2.95 33.82 -13.22
N LEU A 545 -2.39 33.37 -14.36
CA LEU A 545 -1.10 33.87 -14.88
C LEU A 545 -1.23 35.08 -15.81
N ILE A 546 -2.40 35.26 -16.43
CA ILE A 546 -2.66 36.43 -17.33
C ILE A 546 -3.00 37.68 -16.52
N GLU A 547 -3.66 37.54 -15.37
CA GLU A 547 -3.95 38.71 -14.51
C GLU A 547 -2.74 39.24 -13.75
N MET A 548 -1.64 38.47 -13.63
CA MET A 548 -0.39 38.96 -13.02
C MET A 548 0.59 39.61 -14.00
N SER A 549 0.42 39.44 -15.31
CA SER A 549 1.32 40.05 -16.32
C SER A 549 0.87 41.43 -16.82
N ASP A 550 -0.40 41.82 -16.62
CA ASP A 550 -0.93 43.12 -17.06
C ASP A 550 -0.78 44.28 -16.04
N SER A 551 -0.15 44.02 -14.88
CA SER A 551 -0.01 45.07 -13.84
C SER A 551 1.40 45.67 -13.71
N THR A 552 2.32 45.40 -14.67
CA THR A 552 3.71 45.89 -14.61
C THR A 552 4.19 46.72 -15.82
N ASP A 553 3.30 47.05 -16.77
CA ASP A 553 3.65 47.99 -17.85
C ASP A 553 2.86 49.30 -17.71
N GLY A 554 3.43 50.25 -16.97
CA GLY A 554 2.89 51.60 -16.94
C GLY A 554 3.51 52.47 -15.87
N GLU A 555 4.74 52.95 -16.10
CA GLU A 555 5.27 54.25 -15.69
C GLU A 555 6.79 54.31 -15.95
N GLU A 556 7.16 54.46 -17.23
CA GLU A 556 8.37 55.22 -17.57
C GLU A 556 7.96 56.66 -17.88
N GLY A 557 8.00 57.47 -16.84
CA GLY A 557 7.90 58.94 -16.97
C GLY A 557 9.22 59.52 -17.38
N ASP A 558 9.19 60.06 -18.56
CA ASP A 558 10.13 60.99 -19.19
C ASP A 558 10.45 62.18 -18.27
N SER A 559 11.70 62.42 -17.98
CA SER A 559 12.18 63.76 -17.51
C SER A 559 13.59 64.00 -18.02
N ASP A 560 13.65 64.59 -19.21
CA ASP A 560 14.75 65.41 -19.66
C ASP A 560 14.85 66.69 -18.81
N ASP A 561 16.07 67.21 -18.75
CA ASP A 561 16.55 68.59 -18.43
C ASP A 561 17.12 68.87 -17.03
N ASN A 562 18.40 69.00 -17.06
CA ASN A 562 19.45 69.95 -16.65
C ASN A 562 20.61 69.32 -15.90
#